data_28df1e123992f3fee0fa3a17af9d4d9c
#
_entry.id   28df1e123992f3fee0fa3a17af9d4d9c
#
_cell.length_a   1.000
_cell.length_b   1.000
_cell.length_c   1.000
_cell.angle_alpha   90.00
_cell.angle_beta   90.00
_cell.angle_gamma   90.00
#
_symmetry.space_group_name_H-M   'P 1'
#
loop_
_entity.id
_entity.type
_entity.pdbx_description
1 polymer ?
#
loop_
_entity_poly.entity_id
_entity_poly.type
_entity_poly.pdbx_seq_one_letter_code
_entity_poly.pdbx_strand_id
1 'polypeptide(L)'
;VKPFHRDFGAVRFKKILAGVKHRKDSRLTQTYLDTIIDSIPDLIWFKDVKGSHLKVNNGFCHAVGKMKEDVQGRGHYYIWDLKKEEYEQGEYICLESDEIVLEERRTCLFDEMVKSKQGMRQFKTYKSPLFDEDGTILGTVGIAHDVTDLANMGAELEIFLRNMPFAILISGNDGRIINVNAKFEEYFAAKEKNIVGKPYEEWKHVIQKSLCKTYGEGHFEIRLHGDGEERILELHEEPIFDVFRNRVGQFCFCRDVTIERTFEHQIWISANTDALTGLYNRRFFYEYMNENRKENQLSLLYVDLDDFKKVNDA
;
A
#
# COMPACT_ATOMS: atom_id res chain seq x y z
N VAL A 1 17.16 83.54 -26.00
CA VAL A 1 16.62 82.48 -25.12
C VAL A 1 15.70 81.64 -25.98
N LYS A 2 16.11 80.38 -26.34
CA LYS A 2 15.25 79.42 -27.10
C LYS A 2 14.15 78.93 -26.20
N PRO A 3 12.87 78.84 -26.66
CA PRO A 3 11.78 78.34 -25.86
C PRO A 3 12.01 76.83 -25.56
N PHE A 4 11.97 76.50 -24.31
CA PHE A 4 12.02 75.13 -23.87
C PHE A 4 10.71 74.41 -24.28
N HIS A 5 10.77 73.47 -25.21
CA HIS A 5 9.61 72.71 -25.63
C HIS A 5 9.07 71.87 -24.45
N ARG A 6 7.98 72.37 -23.85
CA ARG A 6 7.25 71.71 -22.74
C ARG A 6 6.83 70.27 -23.09
N ASP A 7 6.57 70.02 -24.37
CA ASP A 7 6.12 68.70 -24.83
C ASP A 7 7.18 67.60 -24.76
N PHE A 8 8.48 67.94 -24.96
CA PHE A 8 9.54 66.95 -24.91
C PHE A 8 9.81 66.41 -23.50
N GLY A 9 9.61 67.23 -22.49
CA GLY A 9 9.72 66.87 -21.09
C GLY A 9 8.62 65.94 -20.63
N ALA A 10 7.37 66.22 -21.02
CA ALA A 10 6.21 65.41 -20.64
C ALA A 10 6.23 64.00 -21.25
N VAL A 11 6.66 63.82 -22.52
CA VAL A 11 6.78 62.52 -23.18
C VAL A 11 7.89 61.70 -22.56
N ARG A 12 9.04 62.32 -22.23
CA ARG A 12 10.15 61.65 -21.58
C ARG A 12 9.83 61.23 -20.16
N PHE A 13 9.07 62.02 -19.40
CA PHE A 13 8.61 61.73 -18.06
C PHE A 13 7.59 60.58 -18.05
N LYS A 14 6.62 60.58 -19.00
CA LYS A 14 5.69 59.47 -19.21
C LYS A 14 6.39 58.15 -19.54
N LYS A 15 7.43 58.15 -20.40
CA LYS A 15 8.23 56.96 -20.68
C LYS A 15 9.01 56.46 -19.48
N ILE A 16 9.56 57.38 -18.68
CA ILE A 16 10.27 57.01 -17.43
C ILE A 16 9.28 56.40 -16.42
N LEU A 17 8.10 57.03 -16.20
CA LEU A 17 7.05 56.52 -15.31
C LEU A 17 6.50 55.16 -15.76
N ALA A 18 6.28 54.96 -17.08
CA ALA A 18 5.86 53.68 -17.63
C ALA A 18 6.94 52.61 -17.41
N GLY A 19 8.21 52.95 -17.64
CA GLY A 19 9.32 52.03 -17.35
C GLY A 19 9.48 51.68 -15.87
N VAL A 20 9.26 52.66 -14.97
CA VAL A 20 9.27 52.39 -13.51
C VAL A 20 8.10 51.52 -13.09
N LYS A 21 6.88 51.80 -13.61
CA LYS A 21 5.71 50.97 -13.35
C LYS A 21 5.91 49.55 -13.86
N HIS A 22 6.35 49.39 -15.10
CA HIS A 22 6.61 48.07 -15.67
C HIS A 22 7.65 47.27 -14.86
N ARG A 23 8.76 47.92 -14.42
CA ARG A 23 9.76 47.29 -13.55
C ARG A 23 9.19 46.89 -12.19
N LYS A 24 8.30 47.70 -11.62
CA LYS A 24 7.64 47.42 -10.34
C LYS A 24 6.68 46.26 -10.48
N ASP A 25 5.91 46.18 -11.55
CA ASP A 25 4.96 45.12 -11.84
C ASP A 25 5.71 43.80 -12.10
N SER A 26 6.81 43.84 -12.89
CA SER A 26 7.67 42.68 -13.13
C SER A 26 8.33 42.15 -11.86
N ARG A 27 8.82 43.06 -10.98
CA ARG A 27 9.45 42.67 -9.70
C ARG A 27 8.42 42.06 -8.74
N LEU A 28 7.19 42.58 -8.71
CA LEU A 28 6.11 42.02 -7.90
C LEU A 28 5.71 40.63 -8.38
N THR A 29 5.58 40.43 -9.69
CA THR A 29 5.29 39.13 -10.30
C THR A 29 6.40 38.11 -9.97
N GLN A 30 7.66 38.54 -10.03
CA GLN A 30 8.82 37.70 -9.66
C GLN A 30 8.74 37.32 -8.16
N THR A 31 8.45 38.26 -7.27
CA THR A 31 8.29 37.98 -5.84
C THR A 31 7.16 37.00 -5.57
N TYR A 32 6.02 37.11 -6.26
CA TYR A 32 4.93 36.16 -6.14
C TYR A 32 5.35 34.76 -6.58
N LEU A 33 6.00 34.63 -7.73
CA LEU A 33 6.49 33.34 -8.23
C LEU A 33 7.46 32.70 -7.20
N ASP A 34 8.43 33.47 -6.71
CA ASP A 34 9.40 32.99 -5.73
C ASP A 34 8.72 32.52 -4.44
N THR A 35 7.77 33.31 -3.94
CA THR A 35 7.03 32.96 -2.72
C THR A 35 6.20 31.67 -2.92
N ILE A 36 5.53 31.55 -4.06
CA ILE A 36 4.70 30.38 -4.37
C ILE A 36 5.57 29.12 -4.43
N ILE A 37 6.64 29.11 -5.25
CA ILE A 37 7.47 27.92 -5.41
C ILE A 37 8.21 27.56 -4.12
N ASP A 38 8.62 28.54 -3.32
CA ASP A 38 9.32 28.32 -2.05
C ASP A 38 8.39 27.83 -0.91
N SER A 39 7.07 28.05 -1.03
CA SER A 39 6.10 27.52 -0.08
C SER A 39 5.76 26.04 -0.31
N ILE A 40 6.12 25.48 -1.48
CA ILE A 40 5.87 24.09 -1.85
C ILE A 40 7.04 23.21 -1.36
N PRO A 41 6.79 22.13 -0.60
CA PRO A 41 7.84 21.25 -0.09
C PRO A 41 8.49 20.39 -1.17
N ASP A 42 7.78 20.15 -2.28
CA ASP A 42 8.29 19.39 -3.44
C ASP A 42 9.49 20.07 -4.07
N LEU A 43 10.33 19.29 -4.72
CA LEU A 43 11.46 19.83 -5.47
C LEU A 43 10.94 20.51 -6.74
N ILE A 44 11.28 21.78 -6.93
CA ILE A 44 10.92 22.54 -8.15
C ILE A 44 12.17 23.13 -8.74
N TRP A 45 12.36 22.92 -10.05
CA TRP A 45 13.48 23.48 -10.79
C TRP A 45 13.08 23.89 -12.20
N PHE A 46 13.85 24.86 -12.72
CA PHE A 46 13.79 25.33 -14.09
C PHE A 46 15.17 25.16 -14.71
N LYS A 47 15.26 24.55 -15.88
CA LYS A 47 16.50 24.35 -16.64
C LYS A 47 16.39 25.01 -17.99
N ASP A 48 17.57 25.44 -18.55
CA ASP A 48 17.66 25.77 -19.94
C ASP A 48 17.73 24.51 -20.83
N VAL A 49 17.75 24.70 -22.15
CA VAL A 49 17.86 23.60 -23.12
C VAL A 49 19.16 22.81 -23.02
N LYS A 50 20.18 23.33 -22.31
CA LYS A 50 21.46 22.66 -22.06
C LYS A 50 21.50 21.88 -20.76
N GLY A 51 20.40 21.91 -20.00
CA GLY A 51 20.31 21.25 -18.70
C GLY A 51 20.87 22.03 -17.52
N SER A 52 21.23 23.33 -17.70
CA SER A 52 21.69 24.17 -16.58
C SER A 52 20.51 24.70 -15.80
N HIS A 53 20.59 24.63 -14.48
CA HIS A 53 19.52 25.11 -13.62
C HIS A 53 19.46 26.63 -13.61
N LEU A 54 18.32 27.16 -14.03
CA LEU A 54 18.06 28.61 -14.05
C LEU A 54 17.50 29.07 -12.70
N LYS A 55 16.65 28.23 -12.07
CA LYS A 55 15.96 28.54 -10.84
C LYS A 55 15.56 27.27 -10.11
N VAL A 56 15.58 27.31 -8.78
CA VAL A 56 15.12 26.22 -7.90
C VAL A 56 14.40 26.80 -6.70
N ASN A 57 13.56 25.97 -6.04
CA ASN A 57 12.91 26.33 -4.79
C ASN A 57 13.68 25.84 -3.56
N ASN A 58 13.20 26.21 -2.36
CA ASN A 58 13.80 25.80 -1.11
C ASN A 58 13.75 24.27 -0.90
N GLY A 59 12.68 23.57 -1.33
CA GLY A 59 12.57 22.13 -1.28
C GLY A 59 13.72 21.45 -2.03
N PHE A 60 14.01 21.89 -3.24
CA PHE A 60 15.15 21.42 -4.03
C PHE A 60 16.48 21.64 -3.30
N CYS A 61 16.71 22.86 -2.78
CA CYS A 61 17.93 23.20 -2.03
C CYS A 61 18.14 22.28 -0.82
N HIS A 62 17.08 21.97 -0.08
CA HIS A 62 17.14 21.06 1.07
C HIS A 62 17.54 19.64 0.64
N ALA A 63 16.96 19.12 -0.44
CA ALA A 63 17.26 17.77 -0.93
C ALA A 63 18.70 17.59 -1.38
N VAL A 64 19.25 18.57 -2.11
CA VAL A 64 20.64 18.54 -2.59
C VAL A 64 21.63 19.10 -1.56
N GLY A 65 21.14 19.88 -0.57
CA GLY A 65 21.92 20.53 0.45
C GLY A 65 22.88 21.61 -0.06
N LYS A 66 22.44 22.35 -1.07
CA LYS A 66 23.15 23.48 -1.67
C LYS A 66 22.25 24.72 -1.64
N MET A 67 22.85 25.90 -1.65
CA MET A 67 22.11 27.16 -1.72
C MET A 67 21.66 27.44 -3.15
N LYS A 68 20.63 28.28 -3.36
CA LYS A 68 20.11 28.64 -4.67
C LYS A 68 21.21 29.22 -5.58
N GLU A 69 22.08 30.05 -5.01
CA GLU A 69 23.19 30.71 -5.68
C GLU A 69 24.24 29.69 -6.20
N ASP A 70 24.45 28.60 -5.44
CA ASP A 70 25.37 27.53 -5.82
C ASP A 70 24.82 26.66 -6.95
N VAL A 71 23.48 26.54 -7.02
CA VAL A 71 22.77 25.70 -8.00
C VAL A 71 22.61 26.42 -9.34
N GLN A 72 22.42 27.73 -9.30
CA GLN A 72 22.19 28.53 -10.52
C GLN A 72 23.32 28.43 -11.53
N GLY A 73 22.97 28.10 -12.77
CA GLY A 73 23.93 27.93 -13.88
C GLY A 73 24.68 26.60 -13.84
N ARG A 74 24.41 25.73 -12.90
CA ARG A 74 25.06 24.42 -12.75
C ARG A 74 24.23 23.28 -13.33
N GLY A 75 24.93 22.27 -13.82
CA GLY A 75 24.32 21.05 -14.37
C GLY A 75 24.09 19.96 -13.29
N HIS A 76 23.50 18.88 -13.73
CA HIS A 76 23.04 17.77 -12.88
C HIS A 76 24.16 17.15 -12.03
N TYR A 77 25.31 16.84 -12.64
CA TYR A 77 26.44 16.21 -11.92
C TYR A 77 26.93 17.00 -10.72
N TYR A 78 27.07 18.32 -10.87
CA TYR A 78 27.50 19.20 -9.78
C TYR A 78 26.46 19.24 -8.64
N ILE A 79 25.18 19.26 -9.00
CA ILE A 79 24.10 19.45 -8.06
C ILE A 79 23.93 18.24 -7.15
N TRP A 80 24.04 17.04 -7.75
CA TRP A 80 23.88 15.78 -7.02
C TRP A 80 25.19 15.17 -6.54
N ASP A 81 26.32 15.89 -6.67
CA ASP A 81 27.67 15.43 -6.32
C ASP A 81 28.03 14.08 -6.99
N LEU A 82 27.58 13.88 -8.23
CA LEU A 82 27.78 12.66 -9.00
C LEU A 82 29.07 12.74 -9.83
N LYS A 83 29.74 11.60 -9.96
CA LYS A 83 30.78 11.44 -10.97
C LYS A 83 30.14 11.09 -12.30
N LYS A 84 30.73 11.62 -13.39
CA LYS A 84 30.23 11.38 -14.75
C LYS A 84 30.18 9.87 -15.06
N GLU A 85 31.17 9.13 -14.60
CA GLU A 85 31.29 7.69 -14.78
C GLU A 85 30.20 6.90 -14.05
N GLU A 86 29.75 7.37 -12.89
CA GLU A 86 28.63 6.75 -12.11
C GLU A 86 27.30 6.93 -12.85
N TYR A 87 27.13 8.03 -13.55
CA TYR A 87 25.94 8.31 -14.34
C TYR A 87 25.86 7.46 -15.63
N GLU A 88 26.97 7.31 -16.33
CA GLU A 88 27.05 6.52 -17.56
C GLU A 88 26.82 5.01 -17.33
N GLN A 89 26.89 4.54 -16.09
CA GLN A 89 26.58 3.15 -15.70
C GLN A 89 25.07 2.85 -15.53
N GLY A 90 24.20 3.83 -15.80
CA GLY A 90 22.76 3.61 -15.90
C GLY A 90 21.97 3.56 -14.60
N GLU A 91 22.57 3.94 -13.47
CA GLU A 91 21.85 3.99 -12.17
C GLU A 91 20.98 5.24 -11.98
N TYR A 92 21.11 6.28 -12.87
CA TYR A 92 20.43 7.56 -12.69
C TYR A 92 19.80 8.07 -14.00
N ILE A 93 18.47 8.08 -14.05
CA ILE A 93 17.65 8.34 -15.26
C ILE A 93 17.42 9.85 -15.55
N CYS A 94 17.93 10.78 -14.72
CA CYS A 94 17.48 12.17 -14.73
C CYS A 94 17.79 12.99 -16.01
N LEU A 95 18.78 12.64 -16.84
CA LEU A 95 19.06 13.38 -18.08
C LEU A 95 18.20 12.91 -19.25
N GLU A 96 18.01 11.61 -19.40
CA GLU A 96 17.16 11.04 -20.44
C GLU A 96 15.72 11.55 -20.36
N SER A 97 15.21 11.76 -19.15
CA SER A 97 13.86 12.29 -18.94
C SER A 97 13.71 13.75 -19.38
N ASP A 98 14.75 14.59 -19.31
CA ASP A 98 14.71 15.94 -19.85
C ASP A 98 14.71 15.92 -21.41
N GLU A 99 15.50 15.04 -22.05
CA GLU A 99 15.50 14.84 -23.50
C GLU A 99 14.15 14.39 -24.03
N ILE A 100 13.53 13.39 -23.38
CA ILE A 100 12.18 12.90 -23.72
C ILE A 100 11.16 14.03 -23.71
N VAL A 101 11.19 14.88 -22.68
CA VAL A 101 10.26 16.02 -22.56
C VAL A 101 10.46 17.06 -23.67
N LEU A 102 11.71 17.33 -24.05
CA LEU A 102 12.02 18.26 -25.13
C LEU A 102 11.60 17.73 -26.51
N GLU A 103 11.77 16.43 -26.76
CA GLU A 103 11.38 15.76 -28.00
C GLU A 103 9.83 15.64 -28.09
N GLU A 104 9.17 15.16 -27.03
CA GLU A 104 7.71 14.98 -27.02
C GLU A 104 6.92 16.28 -26.91
N ARG A 105 7.57 17.38 -26.50
CA ARG A 105 6.99 18.73 -26.37
C ARG A 105 5.72 18.76 -25.50
N ARG A 106 5.60 17.86 -24.52
CA ARG A 106 4.49 17.76 -23.58
C ARG A 106 4.97 17.43 -22.18
N THR A 107 4.08 17.57 -21.20
CA THR A 107 4.36 17.11 -19.82
C THR A 107 4.46 15.59 -19.78
N CYS A 108 5.51 15.09 -19.16
CA CYS A 108 5.76 13.68 -18.92
C CYS A 108 5.90 13.40 -17.42
N LEU A 109 5.50 12.20 -17.00
CA LEU A 109 5.64 11.70 -15.63
C LEU A 109 6.73 10.62 -15.61
N PHE A 110 7.64 10.74 -14.65
CA PHE A 110 8.73 9.79 -14.44
C PHE A 110 8.75 9.31 -12.98
N ASP A 111 9.11 8.05 -12.79
CA ASP A 111 9.48 7.49 -11.49
C ASP A 111 11.02 7.50 -11.44
N GLU A 112 11.60 8.35 -10.61
CA GLU A 112 13.04 8.58 -10.54
C GLU A 112 13.59 8.19 -9.16
N MET A 113 14.71 7.47 -9.14
CA MET A 113 15.48 7.21 -7.92
C MET A 113 16.70 8.10 -7.91
N VAL A 114 16.87 8.89 -6.87
CA VAL A 114 17.94 9.88 -6.74
C VAL A 114 18.66 9.72 -5.42
N LYS A 115 19.99 9.75 -5.46
CA LYS A 115 20.84 9.77 -4.26
C LYS A 115 20.89 11.19 -3.71
N SER A 116 20.08 11.45 -2.68
CA SER A 116 20.06 12.71 -1.94
C SER A 116 21.06 12.69 -0.78
N LYS A 117 21.20 13.80 -0.05
CA LYS A 117 21.96 13.85 1.22
C LYS A 117 21.39 12.94 2.31
N GLN A 118 20.11 12.62 2.22
CA GLN A 118 19.39 11.73 3.17
C GLN A 118 19.40 10.25 2.73
N GLY A 119 20.18 9.89 1.71
CA GLY A 119 20.25 8.57 1.10
C GLY A 119 19.47 8.49 -0.22
N MET A 120 19.20 7.26 -0.66
CA MET A 120 18.38 7.04 -1.87
C MET A 120 16.95 7.44 -1.60
N ARG A 121 16.36 8.21 -2.51
CA ARG A 121 15.00 8.70 -2.49
C ARG A 121 14.29 8.37 -3.78
N GLN A 122 13.01 8.04 -3.69
CA GLN A 122 12.14 7.80 -4.83
C GLN A 122 11.22 9.01 -5.05
N PHE A 123 11.22 9.52 -6.28
CA PHE A 123 10.42 10.67 -6.66
C PHE A 123 9.45 10.33 -7.79
N LYS A 124 8.24 10.87 -7.69
CA LYS A 124 7.35 11.04 -8.84
C LYS A 124 7.56 12.42 -9.40
N THR A 125 8.14 12.47 -10.62
CA THR A 125 8.60 13.71 -11.25
C THR A 125 7.76 14.05 -12.46
N TYR A 126 7.11 15.21 -12.43
CA TYR A 126 6.45 15.81 -13.58
C TYR A 126 7.43 16.79 -14.24
N LYS A 127 7.72 16.59 -15.51
CA LYS A 127 8.56 17.51 -16.30
C LYS A 127 7.77 18.03 -17.48
N SER A 128 7.85 19.35 -17.72
CA SER A 128 7.15 20.05 -18.79
C SER A 128 8.13 20.91 -19.57
N PRO A 129 8.00 21.01 -20.92
CA PRO A 129 8.76 21.97 -21.68
C PRO A 129 8.29 23.40 -21.42
N LEU A 130 9.21 24.35 -21.41
CA LEU A 130 8.95 25.78 -21.34
C LEU A 130 9.04 26.36 -22.74
N PHE A 131 8.02 27.10 -23.14
CA PHE A 131 7.94 27.75 -24.44
C PHE A 131 8.01 29.27 -24.31
N ASP A 132 8.62 29.92 -25.27
CA ASP A 132 8.49 31.35 -25.49
C ASP A 132 7.20 31.68 -26.26
N GLU A 133 6.89 32.96 -26.43
CA GLU A 133 5.68 33.45 -27.12
C GLU A 133 5.58 32.96 -28.57
N ASP A 134 6.73 32.72 -29.25
CA ASP A 134 6.81 32.20 -30.62
C ASP A 134 6.78 30.67 -30.73
N GLY A 135 6.65 29.94 -29.58
CA GLY A 135 6.65 28.47 -29.51
C GLY A 135 8.03 27.82 -29.50
N THR A 136 9.12 28.63 -29.39
CA THR A 136 10.46 28.12 -29.20
C THR A 136 10.64 27.54 -27.81
N ILE A 137 11.31 26.40 -27.69
CA ILE A 137 11.57 25.77 -26.39
C ILE A 137 12.71 26.53 -25.69
N LEU A 138 12.42 27.05 -24.50
CA LEU A 138 13.39 27.74 -23.64
C LEU A 138 14.11 26.78 -22.68
N GLY A 139 13.53 25.63 -22.42
CA GLY A 139 14.03 24.66 -21.47
C GLY A 139 12.96 23.77 -20.88
N THR A 140 13.17 23.30 -19.64
CA THR A 140 12.23 22.46 -18.91
C THR A 140 11.92 23.01 -17.53
N VAL A 141 10.72 22.70 -17.02
CA VAL A 141 10.36 22.84 -15.59
C VAL A 141 10.06 21.47 -15.05
N GLY A 142 10.59 21.14 -13.86
CA GLY A 142 10.32 19.90 -13.16
C GLY A 142 9.74 20.15 -11.78
N ILE A 143 8.82 19.26 -11.38
CA ILE A 143 8.28 19.15 -10.02
C ILE A 143 8.42 17.70 -9.60
N ALA A 144 9.16 17.44 -8.51
CA ALA A 144 9.37 16.10 -8.00
C ALA A 144 8.81 15.96 -6.58
N HIS A 145 7.85 15.06 -6.42
CA HIS A 145 7.27 14.69 -5.15
C HIS A 145 7.99 13.48 -4.57
N ASP A 146 8.51 13.60 -3.34
CA ASP A 146 9.16 12.48 -2.63
C ASP A 146 8.10 11.46 -2.20
N VAL A 147 8.17 10.26 -2.73
CA VAL A 147 7.27 9.15 -2.42
C VAL A 147 7.98 8.03 -1.65
N THR A 148 9.19 8.26 -1.17
CA THR A 148 10.03 7.24 -0.51
C THR A 148 9.33 6.61 0.68
N ASP A 149 8.76 7.42 1.55
CA ASP A 149 8.10 6.91 2.76
C ASP A 149 6.85 6.09 2.41
N LEU A 150 6.09 6.51 1.41
CA LEU A 150 4.94 5.74 0.91
C LEU A 150 5.37 4.42 0.28
N ALA A 151 6.46 4.42 -0.52
CA ALA A 151 7.00 3.21 -1.12
C ALA A 151 7.55 2.25 -0.06
N ASN A 152 8.25 2.76 0.96
CA ASN A 152 8.74 1.96 2.08
C ASN A 152 7.59 1.35 2.88
N MET A 153 6.54 2.12 3.19
CA MET A 153 5.33 1.61 3.85
C MET A 153 4.69 0.48 3.03
N GLY A 154 4.63 0.63 1.71
CA GLY A 154 4.13 -0.42 0.81
C GLY A 154 4.97 -1.69 0.89
N ALA A 155 6.30 -1.57 0.85
CA ALA A 155 7.22 -2.70 0.97
C ALA A 155 7.14 -3.38 2.35
N GLU A 156 7.07 -2.59 3.43
CA GLU A 156 6.88 -3.10 4.78
C GLU A 156 5.57 -3.88 4.92
N LEU A 157 4.48 -3.35 4.38
CA LEU A 157 3.18 -4.02 4.38
C LEU A 157 3.23 -5.33 3.59
N GLU A 158 3.90 -5.35 2.43
CA GLU A 158 4.06 -6.57 1.64
C GLU A 158 4.86 -7.64 2.40
N ILE A 159 5.97 -7.26 3.05
CA ILE A 159 6.76 -8.16 3.89
C ILE A 159 5.91 -8.69 5.04
N PHE A 160 5.13 -7.83 5.67
CA PHE A 160 4.24 -8.19 6.77
C PHE A 160 3.18 -9.21 6.33
N LEU A 161 2.46 -8.93 5.24
CA LEU A 161 1.46 -9.85 4.69
C LEU A 161 2.05 -11.20 4.29
N ARG A 162 3.25 -11.19 3.68
CA ARG A 162 3.94 -12.42 3.26
C ARG A 162 4.32 -13.32 4.43
N ASN A 163 4.71 -12.74 5.58
CA ASN A 163 5.17 -13.48 6.76
C ASN A 163 4.06 -13.75 7.79
N MET A 164 2.82 -13.32 7.54
CA MET A 164 1.71 -13.63 8.43
C MET A 164 1.42 -15.12 8.47
N PRO A 165 1.18 -15.69 9.67
CA PRO A 165 0.83 -17.10 9.82
C PRO A 165 -0.59 -17.42 9.38
N PHE A 166 -1.34 -16.45 8.87
CA PHE A 166 -2.72 -16.57 8.42
C PHE A 166 -2.79 -16.50 6.89
N ALA A 167 -3.69 -17.26 6.30
CA ALA A 167 -4.04 -17.07 4.90
C ALA A 167 -4.86 -15.78 4.77
N ILE A 168 -4.51 -14.92 3.83
CA ILE A 168 -5.15 -13.63 3.60
C ILE A 168 -5.62 -13.55 2.17
N LEU A 169 -6.84 -13.04 2.00
CA LEU A 169 -7.43 -12.67 0.72
C LEU A 169 -8.05 -11.28 0.84
N ILE A 170 -7.79 -10.43 -0.15
CA ILE A 170 -8.35 -9.09 -0.24
C ILE A 170 -9.12 -8.98 -1.55
N SER A 171 -10.36 -8.49 -1.50
CA SER A 171 -11.13 -8.13 -2.68
C SER A 171 -11.42 -6.63 -2.74
N GLY A 172 -11.52 -6.10 -3.96
CA GLY A 172 -11.84 -4.70 -4.21
C GLY A 172 -13.34 -4.42 -4.13
N ASN A 173 -13.68 -3.16 -4.35
CA ASN A 173 -15.07 -2.70 -4.35
C ASN A 173 -15.92 -3.28 -5.49
N ASP A 174 -15.28 -3.72 -6.57
CA ASP A 174 -15.90 -4.42 -7.69
C ASP A 174 -16.17 -5.92 -7.40
N GLY A 175 -15.86 -6.37 -6.19
CA GLY A 175 -16.01 -7.76 -5.76
C GLY A 175 -14.95 -8.71 -6.35
N ARG A 176 -13.89 -8.19 -6.98
CA ARG A 176 -12.81 -9.03 -7.51
C ARG A 176 -11.67 -9.15 -6.51
N ILE A 177 -11.04 -10.32 -6.49
CA ILE A 177 -9.86 -10.58 -5.66
C ILE A 177 -8.69 -9.77 -6.21
N ILE A 178 -8.07 -8.94 -5.38
CA ILE A 178 -6.94 -8.07 -5.72
C ILE A 178 -5.62 -8.55 -5.16
N ASN A 179 -5.65 -9.32 -4.06
CA ASN A 179 -4.43 -9.83 -3.43
C ASN A 179 -4.70 -11.10 -2.62
N VAL A 180 -3.72 -12.00 -2.59
CA VAL A 180 -3.63 -13.15 -1.69
C VAL A 180 -2.19 -13.31 -1.22
N ASN A 181 -1.98 -13.79 0.00
CA ASN A 181 -0.62 -14.03 0.51
C ASN A 181 -0.15 -15.48 0.30
N ALA A 182 1.12 -15.74 0.60
CA ALA A 182 1.72 -17.06 0.44
C ALA A 182 1.01 -18.16 1.25
N LYS A 183 0.48 -17.85 2.44
CA LYS A 183 -0.30 -18.80 3.26
C LYS A 183 -1.63 -19.17 2.63
N PHE A 184 -2.27 -18.23 1.92
CA PHE A 184 -3.45 -18.53 1.14
C PHE A 184 -3.15 -19.54 0.02
N GLU A 185 -2.05 -19.33 -0.71
CA GLU A 185 -1.61 -20.29 -1.74
C GLU A 185 -1.36 -21.68 -1.16
N GLU A 186 -0.76 -21.76 0.04
CA GLU A 186 -0.49 -23.00 0.74
C GLU A 186 -1.76 -23.73 1.17
N TYR A 187 -2.69 -23.03 1.84
CA TYR A 187 -3.90 -23.65 2.40
C TYR A 187 -4.90 -24.09 1.35
N PHE A 188 -5.04 -23.31 0.29
CA PHE A 188 -6.03 -23.57 -0.76
C PHE A 188 -5.43 -24.19 -2.03
N ALA A 189 -4.14 -24.54 -2.04
CA ALA A 189 -3.39 -25.08 -3.18
C ALA A 189 -3.61 -24.28 -4.48
N ALA A 190 -3.73 -22.97 -4.36
CA ALA A 190 -4.15 -22.07 -5.41
C ALA A 190 -3.16 -20.91 -5.58
N LYS A 191 -2.57 -20.79 -6.78
CA LYS A 191 -1.58 -19.73 -7.05
C LYS A 191 -2.24 -18.36 -7.25
N GLU A 192 -1.61 -17.31 -6.73
CA GLU A 192 -2.05 -15.92 -6.85
C GLU A 192 -2.50 -15.56 -8.27
N LYS A 193 -1.66 -15.82 -9.27
CA LYS A 193 -1.94 -15.57 -10.70
C LYS A 193 -3.22 -16.22 -11.25
N ASN A 194 -3.73 -17.24 -10.58
CA ASN A 194 -4.92 -17.96 -10.97
C ASN A 194 -6.18 -17.48 -10.25
N ILE A 195 -6.02 -16.67 -9.19
CA ILE A 195 -7.08 -16.22 -8.29
C ILE A 195 -7.31 -14.72 -8.41
N VAL A 196 -6.26 -13.92 -8.48
CA VAL A 196 -6.35 -12.46 -8.62
C VAL A 196 -7.14 -12.12 -9.91
N GLY A 197 -8.06 -11.18 -9.78
CA GLY A 197 -8.99 -10.77 -10.84
C GLY A 197 -10.28 -11.59 -10.93
N LYS A 198 -10.38 -12.74 -10.25
CA LYS A 198 -11.64 -13.52 -10.20
C LYS A 198 -12.63 -12.93 -9.21
N PRO A 199 -13.94 -13.15 -9.41
CA PRO A 199 -14.95 -12.77 -8.43
C PRO A 199 -14.74 -13.48 -7.10
N TYR A 200 -14.83 -12.73 -6.00
CA TYR A 200 -14.73 -13.27 -4.64
C TYR A 200 -15.79 -14.32 -4.35
N GLU A 201 -17.01 -14.13 -4.87
CA GLU A 201 -18.13 -15.05 -4.69
C GLU A 201 -17.86 -16.45 -5.30
N GLU A 202 -17.09 -16.55 -6.39
CA GLU A 202 -16.71 -17.86 -6.94
C GLU A 202 -15.87 -18.66 -5.94
N TRP A 203 -14.89 -18.00 -5.32
CA TRP A 203 -14.08 -18.62 -4.27
C TRP A 203 -14.93 -18.96 -3.04
N LYS A 204 -15.82 -18.05 -2.63
CA LYS A 204 -16.74 -18.27 -1.51
C LYS A 204 -17.64 -19.50 -1.72
N HIS A 205 -18.14 -19.70 -2.91
CA HIS A 205 -18.92 -20.90 -3.24
C HIS A 205 -18.11 -22.20 -3.13
N VAL A 206 -16.81 -22.16 -3.44
CA VAL A 206 -15.94 -23.33 -3.28
C VAL A 206 -15.79 -23.69 -1.82
N ILE A 207 -15.55 -22.73 -0.95
CA ILE A 207 -15.36 -22.96 0.48
C ILE A 207 -16.66 -23.32 1.20
N GLN A 208 -17.82 -22.83 0.75
CA GLN A 208 -19.13 -23.15 1.33
C GLN A 208 -19.41 -24.66 1.32
N LYS A 209 -18.87 -25.40 0.35
CA LYS A 209 -18.97 -26.86 0.31
C LYS A 209 -18.24 -27.57 1.44
N SER A 210 -17.26 -26.91 2.04
CA SER A 210 -16.43 -27.39 3.14
C SER A 210 -16.82 -26.80 4.49
N LEU A 211 -17.97 -26.09 4.57
CA LEU A 211 -18.46 -25.45 5.77
C LEU A 211 -18.80 -26.46 6.86
N CYS A 212 -18.22 -26.29 8.04
CA CYS A 212 -18.45 -27.14 9.21
C CYS A 212 -19.29 -26.45 10.27
N LYS A 213 -19.01 -25.17 10.51
CA LYS A 213 -19.63 -24.42 11.60
C LYS A 213 -19.73 -22.94 11.25
N THR A 214 -20.79 -22.29 11.69
CA THR A 214 -20.99 -20.85 11.57
C THR A 214 -21.12 -20.26 12.97
N TYR A 215 -20.33 -19.21 13.26
CA TYR A 215 -20.35 -18.51 14.54
C TYR A 215 -21.13 -17.20 14.46
N GLY A 216 -21.27 -16.63 13.27
CA GLY A 216 -21.95 -15.38 13.00
C GLY A 216 -21.77 -14.93 11.56
N GLU A 217 -22.20 -13.71 11.26
CA GLU A 217 -21.97 -13.12 9.95
C GLU A 217 -20.45 -12.91 9.71
N GLY A 218 -19.94 -13.43 8.60
CA GLY A 218 -18.51 -13.33 8.27
C GLY A 218 -17.57 -14.17 9.13
N HIS A 219 -18.09 -15.06 10.04
CA HIS A 219 -17.23 -15.88 10.89
C HIS A 219 -17.68 -17.34 10.88
N PHE A 220 -16.85 -18.21 10.33
CA PHE A 220 -17.18 -19.63 10.14
C PHE A 220 -15.93 -20.53 10.09
N GLU A 221 -16.13 -21.81 10.27
CA GLU A 221 -15.13 -22.86 10.12
C GLU A 221 -15.40 -23.69 8.87
N ILE A 222 -14.32 -24.02 8.17
CA ILE A 222 -14.33 -24.95 7.05
C ILE A 222 -13.33 -26.09 7.31
N ARG A 223 -13.61 -27.23 6.69
CA ARG A 223 -12.77 -28.41 6.74
C ARG A 223 -12.26 -28.72 5.34
N LEU A 224 -10.94 -28.60 5.17
CA LEU A 224 -10.28 -28.91 3.90
C LEU A 224 -9.62 -30.27 3.99
N HIS A 225 -9.77 -31.06 2.92
CA HIS A 225 -9.09 -32.32 2.74
C HIS A 225 -8.09 -32.13 1.59
N GLY A 226 -6.80 -32.22 1.87
CA GLY A 226 -5.74 -32.12 0.86
C GLY A 226 -4.61 -33.07 1.18
N ASP A 227 -3.92 -33.63 0.18
CA ASP A 227 -2.71 -34.45 0.24
C ASP A 227 -2.60 -35.45 1.42
N GLY A 228 -3.74 -35.97 1.93
CA GLY A 228 -3.82 -36.91 3.03
C GLY A 228 -3.91 -36.28 4.43
N GLU A 229 -3.89 -34.97 4.55
CA GLU A 229 -4.09 -34.23 5.80
C GLU A 229 -5.43 -33.50 5.80
N GLU A 230 -6.11 -33.56 6.94
CA GLU A 230 -7.32 -32.77 7.19
C GLU A 230 -6.93 -31.49 7.92
N ARG A 231 -7.39 -30.32 7.40
CA ARG A 231 -7.19 -29.02 8.04
C ARG A 231 -8.55 -28.40 8.40
N ILE A 232 -8.60 -27.81 9.58
CA ILE A 232 -9.74 -27.02 10.03
C ILE A 232 -9.28 -25.55 10.02
N LEU A 233 -9.93 -24.75 9.17
CA LEU A 233 -9.63 -23.34 9.05
C LEU A 233 -10.77 -22.50 9.61
N GLU A 234 -10.45 -21.55 10.48
CA GLU A 234 -11.36 -20.52 10.98
C GLU A 234 -11.23 -19.28 10.09
N LEU A 235 -12.34 -18.85 9.49
CA LEU A 235 -12.39 -17.73 8.55
C LEU A 235 -13.13 -16.55 9.16
N HIS A 236 -12.57 -15.36 8.91
CA HIS A 236 -13.19 -14.09 9.25
C HIS A 236 -13.24 -13.19 8.02
N GLU A 237 -14.41 -12.62 7.75
CA GLU A 237 -14.67 -11.67 6.67
C GLU A 237 -14.98 -10.31 7.28
N GLU A 238 -14.17 -9.29 6.92
CA GLU A 238 -14.31 -7.93 7.40
C GLU A 238 -14.34 -6.94 6.23
N PRO A 239 -15.27 -5.97 6.23
CA PRO A 239 -15.28 -4.93 5.22
C PRO A 239 -14.10 -3.97 5.40
N ILE A 240 -13.48 -3.55 4.29
CA ILE A 240 -12.45 -2.51 4.26
C ILE A 240 -13.12 -1.18 3.97
N PHE A 241 -12.80 -0.16 4.77
CA PHE A 241 -13.30 1.20 4.59
C PHE A 241 -12.14 2.16 4.29
N ASP A 242 -12.38 3.14 3.43
CA ASP A 242 -11.48 4.27 3.23
C ASP A 242 -11.55 5.29 4.39
N VAL A 243 -10.72 6.33 4.31
CA VAL A 243 -10.67 7.42 5.32
C VAL A 243 -11.99 8.21 5.40
N PHE A 244 -12.85 8.12 4.40
CA PHE A 244 -14.17 8.75 4.34
C PHE A 244 -15.30 7.81 4.77
N ARG A 245 -14.96 6.58 5.23
CA ARG A 245 -15.87 5.49 5.61
C ARG A 245 -16.70 4.91 4.46
N ASN A 246 -16.25 5.05 3.21
CA ASN A 246 -16.83 4.30 2.10
C ASN A 246 -16.25 2.89 2.09
N ARG A 247 -17.09 1.88 1.86
CA ARG A 247 -16.60 0.52 1.67
C ARG A 247 -15.82 0.44 0.37
N VAL A 248 -14.55 0.03 0.45
CA VAL A 248 -13.64 -0.07 -0.70
C VAL A 248 -13.22 -1.50 -1.00
N GLY A 249 -13.65 -2.46 -0.19
CA GLY A 249 -13.33 -3.86 -0.41
C GLY A 249 -13.74 -4.75 0.75
N GLN A 250 -13.19 -5.95 0.75
CA GLN A 250 -13.36 -6.94 1.81
C GLN A 250 -12.03 -7.63 2.10
N PHE A 251 -11.75 -7.82 3.37
CA PHE A 251 -10.64 -8.56 3.90
C PHE A 251 -11.14 -9.90 4.43
N CYS A 252 -10.54 -11.00 4.00
CA CYS A 252 -10.79 -12.31 4.56
C CYS A 252 -9.46 -12.88 5.06
N PHE A 253 -9.44 -13.33 6.32
CA PHE A 253 -8.31 -14.07 6.84
C PHE A 253 -8.73 -15.43 7.38
N CYS A 254 -7.85 -16.41 7.23
CA CYS A 254 -8.08 -17.79 7.64
C CYS A 254 -6.95 -18.24 8.54
N ARG A 255 -7.30 -18.71 9.73
CA ARG A 255 -6.38 -19.29 10.70
C ARG A 255 -6.53 -20.81 10.70
N ASP A 256 -5.42 -21.54 10.67
CA ASP A 256 -5.41 -22.98 10.91
C ASP A 256 -5.62 -23.23 12.40
N VAL A 257 -6.72 -23.89 12.73
CA VAL A 257 -7.11 -24.24 14.10
C VAL A 257 -7.15 -25.75 14.29
N THR A 258 -6.52 -26.52 13.39
CA THR A 258 -6.54 -27.99 13.41
C THR A 258 -6.03 -28.55 14.73
N ILE A 259 -4.90 -28.03 15.20
CA ILE A 259 -4.27 -28.48 16.45
C ILE A 259 -5.16 -28.15 17.64
N GLU A 260 -5.65 -26.92 17.72
CA GLU A 260 -6.54 -26.47 18.80
C GLU A 260 -7.81 -27.33 18.86
N ARG A 261 -8.46 -27.59 17.72
CA ARG A 261 -9.66 -28.44 17.67
C ARG A 261 -9.38 -29.89 18.02
N THR A 262 -8.20 -30.38 17.62
CA THR A 262 -7.77 -31.73 18.00
C THR A 262 -7.58 -31.86 19.51
N PHE A 263 -6.92 -30.88 20.14
CA PHE A 263 -6.74 -30.87 21.59
C PHE A 263 -8.07 -30.68 22.33
N GLU A 264 -8.93 -29.78 21.90
CA GLU A 264 -10.28 -29.61 22.46
C GLU A 264 -11.05 -30.92 22.42
N HIS A 265 -10.99 -31.64 21.30
CA HIS A 265 -11.65 -32.94 21.15
C HIS A 265 -11.03 -33.99 22.07
N GLN A 266 -9.71 -34.06 22.18
CA GLN A 266 -9.02 -34.98 23.09
C GLN A 266 -9.37 -34.70 24.57
N ILE A 267 -9.40 -33.42 24.96
CA ILE A 267 -9.80 -33.01 26.31
C ILE A 267 -11.27 -33.43 26.56
N TRP A 268 -12.13 -33.19 25.57
CA TRP A 268 -13.55 -33.60 25.69
C TRP A 268 -13.70 -35.11 25.85
N ILE A 269 -12.99 -35.93 25.03
CA ILE A 269 -12.96 -37.39 25.14
C ILE A 269 -12.48 -37.78 26.53
N SER A 270 -11.34 -37.26 26.98
CA SER A 270 -10.75 -37.60 28.27
C SER A 270 -11.67 -37.23 29.45
N ALA A 271 -12.41 -36.13 29.33
CA ALA A 271 -13.34 -35.71 30.39
C ALA A 271 -14.65 -36.53 30.43
N ASN A 272 -15.07 -37.08 29.28
CA ASN A 272 -16.42 -37.65 29.11
C ASN A 272 -16.42 -39.17 28.85
N THR A 273 -15.29 -39.79 28.64
CA THR A 273 -15.20 -41.24 28.41
C THR A 273 -14.38 -41.94 29.48
N ASP A 274 -14.62 -43.24 29.63
CA ASP A 274 -13.82 -44.15 30.45
C ASP A 274 -12.59 -44.62 29.68
N ALA A 275 -11.41 -44.46 30.25
CA ALA A 275 -10.15 -44.73 29.59
C ALA A 275 -9.94 -46.21 29.21
N LEU A 276 -10.61 -47.16 29.91
CA LEU A 276 -10.45 -48.62 29.67
C LEU A 276 -11.39 -49.07 28.54
N THR A 277 -12.62 -48.61 28.55
CA THR A 277 -13.68 -49.12 27.67
C THR A 277 -13.96 -48.20 26.48
N GLY A 278 -13.54 -46.93 26.52
CA GLY A 278 -13.87 -45.93 25.53
C GLY A 278 -15.32 -45.46 25.53
N LEU A 279 -16.18 -46.02 26.42
CA LEU A 279 -17.56 -45.63 26.55
C LEU A 279 -17.71 -44.35 27.39
N TYR A 280 -18.86 -43.71 27.29
CA TYR A 280 -19.14 -42.53 28.11
C TYR A 280 -19.05 -42.87 29.61
N ASN A 281 -18.35 -42.02 30.36
CA ASN A 281 -18.18 -42.20 31.79
C ASN A 281 -19.45 -41.81 32.58
N ARG A 282 -19.45 -42.11 33.88
CA ARG A 282 -20.54 -41.81 34.77
C ARG A 282 -20.91 -40.32 34.81
N ARG A 283 -19.91 -39.43 34.70
CA ARG A 283 -20.13 -37.99 34.74
C ARG A 283 -20.94 -37.54 33.52
N PHE A 284 -20.50 -37.90 32.30
CA PHE A 284 -21.20 -37.59 31.07
C PHE A 284 -22.63 -38.11 31.05
N PHE A 285 -22.84 -39.34 31.55
CA PHE A 285 -24.17 -39.93 31.65
C PHE A 285 -25.13 -39.04 32.48
N TYR A 286 -24.69 -38.55 33.65
CA TYR A 286 -25.54 -37.71 34.49
C TYR A 286 -25.77 -36.31 33.85
N GLU A 287 -24.79 -35.72 33.24
CA GLU A 287 -24.93 -34.46 32.53
C GLU A 287 -25.93 -34.61 31.38
N TYR A 288 -25.77 -35.62 30.53
CA TYR A 288 -26.67 -35.95 29.43
C TYR A 288 -28.12 -36.18 29.89
N MET A 289 -28.31 -36.92 30.95
CA MET A 289 -29.63 -37.18 31.53
C MET A 289 -30.30 -35.92 32.07
N ASN A 290 -29.54 -35.02 32.68
CA ASN A 290 -30.05 -33.75 33.19
C ASN A 290 -30.47 -32.79 32.07
N GLU A 291 -29.71 -32.71 31.03
CA GLU A 291 -29.98 -31.84 29.86
C GLU A 291 -31.21 -32.33 29.08
N ASN A 292 -31.32 -33.61 28.87
CA ASN A 292 -32.38 -34.20 28.05
C ASN A 292 -33.67 -34.60 28.84
N ARG A 293 -33.70 -34.37 30.13
CA ARG A 293 -34.81 -34.78 31.02
C ARG A 293 -36.18 -34.15 30.70
N LYS A 294 -36.16 -33.02 29.99
CA LYS A 294 -37.38 -32.22 29.75
C LYS A 294 -38.08 -32.50 28.42
N GLU A 295 -37.40 -33.12 27.47
CA GLU A 295 -37.88 -33.12 26.09
C GLU A 295 -38.31 -34.47 25.52
N ASN A 296 -37.88 -35.61 26.09
CA ASN A 296 -38.21 -36.94 25.56
C ASN A 296 -38.44 -37.99 26.63
N GLN A 297 -39.19 -39.03 26.26
CA GLN A 297 -39.28 -40.26 27.04
C GLN A 297 -37.94 -41.01 26.93
N LEU A 298 -37.16 -41.00 27.99
CA LEU A 298 -35.92 -41.75 28.09
C LEU A 298 -36.20 -43.13 28.66
N SER A 299 -35.67 -44.16 28.00
CA SER A 299 -35.63 -45.53 28.54
C SER A 299 -34.20 -45.82 28.98
N LEU A 300 -34.04 -46.26 30.22
CA LEU A 300 -32.76 -46.65 30.80
C LEU A 300 -32.72 -48.16 30.98
N LEU A 301 -31.71 -48.81 30.41
CA LEU A 301 -31.40 -50.22 30.66
C LEU A 301 -30.13 -50.27 31.53
N TYR A 302 -30.29 -50.82 32.71
CA TYR A 302 -29.17 -51.09 33.62
C TYR A 302 -28.80 -52.55 33.54
N VAL A 303 -27.54 -52.84 33.22
CA VAL A 303 -27.04 -54.23 33.10
C VAL A 303 -25.88 -54.40 34.07
N ASP A 304 -25.92 -55.48 34.85
CA ASP A 304 -24.86 -55.89 35.77
C ASP A 304 -24.52 -57.36 35.55
N LEU A 305 -23.29 -57.73 35.86
CA LEU A 305 -22.83 -59.11 35.79
C LEU A 305 -22.81 -59.76 37.16
N ASP A 306 -23.63 -60.77 37.34
CA ASP A 306 -23.66 -61.55 38.58
C ASP A 306 -22.33 -62.21 38.88
N ASP A 307 -21.87 -62.12 40.13
CA ASP A 307 -20.66 -62.75 40.62
C ASP A 307 -19.35 -62.36 39.90
N PHE A 308 -19.31 -61.23 39.19
CA PHE A 308 -18.15 -60.75 38.43
C PHE A 308 -16.84 -60.77 39.25
N LYS A 309 -16.94 -60.42 40.55
CA LYS A 309 -15.76 -60.43 41.43
C LYS A 309 -15.15 -61.82 41.58
N LYS A 310 -15.96 -62.88 41.65
CA LYS A 310 -15.45 -64.27 41.76
C LYS A 310 -14.76 -64.72 40.49
N VAL A 311 -15.20 -64.21 39.31
CA VAL A 311 -14.58 -64.53 38.02
C VAL A 311 -13.28 -63.76 37.83
N ASN A 312 -13.17 -62.55 38.35
CA ASN A 312 -11.98 -61.73 38.23
C ASN A 312 -10.86 -62.11 39.23
N ASP A 313 -11.22 -62.67 40.39
CA ASP A 313 -10.26 -63.08 41.43
C ASP A 313 -9.79 -64.56 41.27
N ALA A 314 -10.26 -65.27 40.24
CA ALA A 314 -9.88 -66.62 39.88
C ALA A 314 -8.82 -66.62 38.74
#